data_fe4fb49d59132f813bf32c40e94b3ee3
#
_entry.id   fe4fb49d59132f813bf32c40e94b3ee3
#
_cell.length_a   1.000
_cell.length_b   1.000
_cell.length_c   1.000
_cell.angle_alpha   90.00
_cell.angle_beta   90.00
_cell.angle_gamma   90.00
#
_symmetry.space_group_name_H-M   'P 1'
#
loop_
_entity.id
_entity.type
_entity.pdbx_description
1 polymer ?
#
loop_
_entity_poly.entity_id
_entity_poly.type
_entity_poly.pdbx_seq_one_letter_code
_entity_poly.pdbx_strand_id
1 'polypeptide(L)'
;MDIGIKDGKIAGIGKAGNPDIMDGVTPGMTVGASTEALAGEGMIVTAGGIDTHIHFISPQQIDCALYSGVTTMIGGGTGPADGTNATTCTPGPWNLKMMLKAAEEYPMNLGFLGKGNCSDEAPLIEQVKAGAMGLKIHEDWGATPAVTFSKEA
;
A
#
# COMPACT_ATOMS: atom_id res chain seq x y z
N MET A 1 9.15 -25.70 8.68
CA MET A 1 8.40 -25.05 9.78
C MET A 1 7.21 -24.37 9.10
N ASP A 2 6.02 -24.51 9.66
CA ASP A 2 4.81 -23.97 9.06
C ASP A 2 4.49 -22.60 9.65
N ILE A 3 3.79 -21.78 8.86
CA ILE A 3 3.34 -20.45 9.26
C ILE A 3 1.81 -20.43 9.18
N GLY A 4 1.15 -20.29 10.33
CA GLY A 4 -0.29 -20.14 10.42
C GLY A 4 -0.70 -18.68 10.23
N ILE A 5 -1.65 -18.43 9.33
CA ILE A 5 -2.22 -17.12 9.09
C ILE A 5 -3.72 -17.16 9.42
N LYS A 6 -4.18 -16.19 10.19
CA LYS A 6 -5.59 -16.01 10.53
C LYS A 6 -5.92 -14.53 10.63
N ASP A 7 -7.05 -14.14 10.08
CA ASP A 7 -7.53 -12.75 10.08
C ASP A 7 -6.46 -11.73 9.61
N GLY A 8 -5.71 -12.09 8.53
CA GLY A 8 -4.67 -11.26 7.96
C GLY A 8 -3.40 -11.10 8.81
N LYS A 9 -3.21 -11.94 9.84
CA LYS A 9 -2.06 -11.88 10.76
C LYS A 9 -1.40 -13.24 10.90
N ILE A 10 -0.09 -13.23 11.23
CA ILE A 10 0.61 -14.44 11.62
C ILE A 10 0.05 -14.90 12.98
N ALA A 11 -0.65 -16.03 12.98
CA ALA A 11 -1.25 -16.62 14.17
C ALA A 11 -0.26 -17.51 14.95
N GLY A 12 0.70 -18.11 14.25
CA GLY A 12 1.72 -18.95 14.87
C GLY A 12 2.77 -19.42 13.87
N ILE A 13 3.89 -19.86 14.40
CA ILE A 13 4.98 -20.49 13.66
C ILE A 13 5.34 -21.76 14.38
N GLY A 14 5.35 -22.90 13.69
CA GLY A 14 5.62 -24.20 14.33
C GLY A 14 5.31 -25.36 13.42
N LYS A 15 4.87 -26.47 14.00
CA LYS A 15 4.37 -27.64 13.29
C LYS A 15 2.85 -27.55 13.22
N ALA A 16 2.31 -27.37 12.05
CA ALA A 16 0.87 -27.44 11.81
C ALA A 16 0.44 -28.89 11.54
N GLY A 17 -0.79 -29.23 11.95
CA GLY A 17 -1.33 -30.56 11.69
C GLY A 17 -2.59 -30.85 12.48
N ASN A 18 -3.07 -32.09 12.34
CA ASN A 18 -4.16 -32.60 13.16
C ASN A 18 -3.56 -33.35 14.39
N PRO A 19 -3.73 -32.85 15.62
CA PRO A 19 -3.16 -33.47 16.81
C PRO A 19 -3.75 -34.85 17.13
N ASP A 20 -4.92 -35.21 16.57
CA ASP A 20 -5.52 -36.52 16.76
C ASP A 20 -4.76 -37.66 16.06
N ILE A 21 -3.99 -37.32 15.03
CA ILE A 21 -3.28 -38.29 14.19
C ILE A 21 -1.79 -37.93 14.01
N MET A 22 -1.33 -36.80 14.57
CA MET A 22 0.02 -36.30 14.37
C MET A 22 0.60 -35.76 15.68
N ASP A 23 1.67 -36.39 16.14
CA ASP A 23 2.36 -35.94 17.34
C ASP A 23 3.13 -34.62 17.14
N GLY A 24 3.23 -33.84 18.21
CA GLY A 24 4.06 -32.65 18.28
C GLY A 24 3.50 -31.46 17.51
N VAL A 25 2.20 -31.44 17.23
CA VAL A 25 1.54 -30.25 16.67
C VAL A 25 1.65 -29.10 17.65
N THR A 26 2.09 -27.94 17.15
CA THR A 26 2.24 -26.73 17.98
C THR A 26 0.85 -26.25 18.43
N PRO A 27 0.67 -25.91 19.72
CA PRO A 27 -0.61 -25.39 20.21
C PRO A 27 -1.11 -24.19 19.37
N GLY A 28 -2.37 -24.27 18.93
CA GLY A 28 -2.96 -23.25 18.07
C GLY A 28 -2.70 -23.42 16.56
N MET A 29 -1.87 -24.40 16.17
CA MET A 29 -1.53 -24.69 14.75
C MET A 29 -2.32 -25.88 14.20
N THR A 30 -3.55 -26.09 14.67
CA THR A 30 -4.41 -27.19 14.20
C THR A 30 -4.90 -26.96 12.79
N VAL A 31 -4.66 -27.92 11.90
CA VAL A 31 -5.22 -27.94 10.54
C VAL A 31 -6.57 -28.63 10.58
N GLY A 32 -7.60 -27.93 10.19
CA GLY A 32 -8.99 -28.41 10.12
C GLY A 32 -9.59 -28.34 8.73
N ALA A 33 -10.86 -28.68 8.62
CA ALA A 33 -11.58 -28.70 7.33
C ALA A 33 -11.65 -27.34 6.62
N SER A 34 -11.54 -26.23 7.37
CA SER A 34 -11.54 -24.87 6.84
C SER A 34 -10.15 -24.27 6.64
N THR A 35 -9.09 -25.07 6.85
CA THR A 35 -7.72 -24.61 6.68
C THR A 35 -7.27 -24.83 5.23
N GLU A 36 -6.88 -23.76 4.56
CA GLU A 36 -6.21 -23.83 3.27
C GLU A 36 -4.71 -24.08 3.51
N ALA A 37 -4.13 -25.01 2.77
CA ALA A 37 -2.72 -25.30 2.85
C ALA A 37 -2.02 -24.89 1.54
N LEU A 38 -1.01 -24.05 1.66
CA LEU A 38 -0.16 -23.64 0.55
C LEU A 38 1.22 -24.26 0.72
N ALA A 39 1.72 -24.93 -0.32
CA ALA A 39 3.06 -25.50 -0.32
C ALA A 39 4.12 -24.40 -0.32
N GLY A 40 5.05 -24.48 0.60
CA GLY A 40 6.13 -23.50 0.78
C GLY A 40 7.51 -24.13 0.90
N GLU A 41 7.66 -25.42 0.52
CA GLU A 41 8.93 -26.13 0.61
C GLU A 41 10.01 -25.45 -0.23
N GLY A 42 11.15 -25.18 0.38
CA GLY A 42 12.27 -24.49 -0.27
C GLY A 42 12.07 -22.98 -0.47
N MET A 43 10.99 -22.41 0.04
CA MET A 43 10.70 -20.98 -0.05
C MET A 43 11.05 -20.24 1.24
N ILE A 44 11.30 -18.95 1.11
CA ILE A 44 11.51 -18.03 2.22
C ILE A 44 10.33 -17.05 2.25
N VAL A 45 9.71 -16.89 3.41
CA VAL A 45 8.67 -15.88 3.62
C VAL A 45 9.30 -14.61 4.16
N THR A 46 9.06 -13.50 3.48
CA THR A 46 9.49 -12.15 3.89
C THR A 46 8.30 -11.22 4.00
N ALA A 47 8.49 -10.08 4.65
CA ALA A 47 7.54 -8.97 4.52
C ALA A 47 7.45 -8.53 3.06
N GLY A 48 6.29 -8.09 2.62
CA GLY A 48 6.11 -7.48 1.30
C GLY A 48 6.88 -6.18 1.17
N GLY A 49 7.32 -5.89 -0.04
CA GLY A 49 8.01 -4.63 -0.35
C GLY A 49 7.10 -3.42 -0.16
N ILE A 50 7.70 -2.31 0.25
CA ILE A 50 7.05 -0.99 0.32
C ILE A 50 7.76 -0.07 -0.65
N ASP A 51 7.04 0.42 -1.66
CA ASP A 51 7.54 1.43 -2.59
C ASP A 51 6.91 2.79 -2.26
N THR A 52 7.75 3.75 -1.89
CA THR A 52 7.31 5.09 -1.46
C THR A 52 7.51 6.18 -2.53
N HIS A 53 7.85 5.80 -3.74
CA HIS A 53 8.05 6.73 -4.84
C HIS A 53 7.30 6.26 -6.10
N ILE A 54 5.99 6.16 -6.01
CA ILE A 54 5.14 5.70 -7.11
C ILE A 54 4.58 6.88 -7.90
N HIS A 55 4.57 6.72 -9.21
CA HIS A 55 3.75 7.50 -10.13
C HIS A 55 2.61 6.60 -10.62
N PHE A 56 1.39 6.84 -10.14
CA PHE A 56 0.22 6.07 -10.51
C PHE A 56 -0.23 6.43 -11.93
N ILE A 57 0.33 5.74 -12.92
CA ILE A 57 0.10 5.97 -14.35
C ILE A 57 -1.08 5.14 -14.85
N SER A 58 -1.17 3.88 -14.43
CA SER A 58 -2.21 2.96 -14.86
C SER A 58 -2.53 1.92 -13.80
N PRO A 59 -3.75 1.33 -13.81
CA PRO A 59 -4.11 0.29 -12.83
C PRO A 59 -3.26 -0.97 -12.92
N GLN A 60 -2.73 -1.30 -14.10
CA GLN A 60 -1.90 -2.49 -14.31
C GLN A 60 -0.59 -2.49 -13.51
N GLN A 61 -0.11 -1.31 -13.08
CA GLN A 61 1.06 -1.22 -12.19
C GLN A 61 0.85 -1.97 -10.87
N ILE A 62 -0.39 -2.02 -10.38
CA ILE A 62 -0.71 -2.61 -9.08
C ILE A 62 -0.53 -4.13 -9.16
N ASP A 63 -1.04 -4.77 -10.21
CA ASP A 63 -0.84 -6.19 -10.42
C ASP A 63 0.64 -6.53 -10.61
N CYS A 64 1.35 -5.75 -11.43
CA CYS A 64 2.79 -5.93 -11.63
C CYS A 64 3.59 -5.81 -10.32
N ALA A 65 3.21 -4.87 -9.46
CA ALA A 65 3.84 -4.68 -8.16
C ALA A 65 3.60 -5.88 -7.24
N LEU A 66 2.35 -6.37 -7.16
CA LEU A 66 1.99 -7.55 -6.38
C LEU A 66 2.75 -8.80 -6.84
N TYR A 67 2.82 -9.06 -8.15
CA TYR A 67 3.60 -10.17 -8.70
C TYR A 67 5.10 -10.04 -8.44
N SER A 68 5.58 -8.84 -8.18
CA SER A 68 6.98 -8.56 -7.81
C SER A 68 7.23 -8.56 -6.31
N GLY A 69 6.21 -8.88 -5.49
CA GLY A 69 6.31 -8.92 -4.03
C GLY A 69 6.19 -7.57 -3.32
N VAL A 70 5.78 -6.52 -4.03
CA VAL A 70 5.44 -5.22 -3.41
C VAL A 70 3.99 -5.28 -2.91
N THR A 71 3.77 -4.96 -1.65
CA THR A 71 2.45 -5.01 -1.01
C THR A 71 1.94 -3.64 -0.56
N THR A 72 2.78 -2.62 -0.68
CA THR A 72 2.44 -1.23 -0.33
C THR A 72 3.03 -0.29 -1.35
N MET A 73 2.21 0.57 -1.93
CA MET A 73 2.61 1.62 -2.87
C MET A 73 2.16 2.98 -2.36
N ILE A 74 3.11 3.90 -2.22
CA ILE A 74 2.85 5.29 -1.80
C ILE A 74 3.35 6.23 -2.89
N GLY A 75 2.49 7.10 -3.37
CA GLY A 75 2.85 8.02 -4.43
C GLY A 75 1.69 8.89 -4.91
N GLY A 76 1.87 9.48 -6.06
CA GLY A 76 0.84 10.34 -6.65
C GLY A 76 0.57 9.99 -8.11
N GLY A 77 -0.48 10.55 -8.62
CA GLY A 77 -0.99 10.32 -9.96
C GLY A 77 -2.49 10.03 -9.96
N THR A 78 -3.11 9.98 -11.13
CA THR A 78 -4.56 9.77 -11.28
C THR A 78 -4.90 8.57 -12.16
N GLY A 79 -3.89 7.81 -12.60
CA GLY A 79 -4.05 6.75 -13.60
C GLY A 79 -5.17 5.75 -13.32
N PRO A 80 -5.24 5.14 -12.13
CA PRO A 80 -6.32 4.21 -11.79
C PRO A 80 -7.72 4.79 -11.78
N ALA A 81 -7.89 6.09 -11.51
CA ALA A 81 -9.21 6.72 -11.39
C ALA A 81 -9.68 7.43 -12.68
N ASP A 82 -8.77 8.11 -13.36
CA ASP A 82 -9.12 9.07 -14.43
C ASP A 82 -8.06 9.12 -15.54
N GLY A 83 -7.38 8.01 -15.78
CA GLY A 83 -6.25 8.03 -16.70
C GLY A 83 -5.15 8.99 -16.24
N THR A 84 -4.21 9.29 -17.12
CA THR A 84 -2.98 10.00 -16.77
C THR A 84 -3.17 11.54 -16.88
N ASN A 85 -4.13 12.11 -16.16
CA ASN A 85 -4.30 13.57 -16.07
C ASN A 85 -3.23 14.21 -15.18
N ALA A 86 -2.81 13.51 -14.14
CA ALA A 86 -1.64 13.85 -13.35
C ALA A 86 -0.79 12.60 -13.14
N THR A 87 0.52 12.73 -13.20
CA THR A 87 1.46 11.59 -13.20
C THR A 87 2.23 11.44 -11.89
N THR A 88 2.58 12.54 -11.23
CA THR A 88 3.54 12.53 -10.10
C THR A 88 2.90 12.86 -8.77
N CYS A 89 1.74 13.46 -8.75
CA CYS A 89 0.95 13.75 -7.56
C CYS A 89 -0.53 13.52 -7.84
N THR A 90 -1.34 13.43 -6.79
CA THR A 90 -2.80 13.37 -6.86
C THR A 90 -3.35 14.72 -6.40
N PRO A 91 -3.47 15.71 -7.32
CA PRO A 91 -3.67 17.10 -6.93
C PRO A 91 -5.11 17.40 -6.54
N GLY A 92 -5.27 17.99 -5.39
CA GLY A 92 -6.55 18.51 -4.90
C GLY A 92 -7.54 17.46 -4.39
N PRO A 93 -8.56 17.91 -3.65
CA PRO A 93 -9.51 17.04 -2.96
C PRO A 93 -10.30 16.11 -3.88
N TRP A 94 -10.64 16.56 -5.08
CA TRP A 94 -11.40 15.75 -6.04
C TRP A 94 -10.60 14.51 -6.49
N ASN A 95 -9.38 14.72 -6.98
CA ASN A 95 -8.55 13.62 -7.46
C ASN A 95 -8.19 12.64 -6.33
N LEU A 96 -7.92 13.14 -5.13
CA LEU A 96 -7.68 12.29 -3.96
C LEU A 96 -8.88 11.38 -3.67
N LYS A 97 -10.10 11.94 -3.65
CA LYS A 97 -11.31 11.16 -3.43
C LYS A 97 -11.54 10.12 -4.53
N MET A 98 -11.30 10.46 -5.79
CA MET A 98 -11.45 9.52 -6.91
C MET A 98 -10.42 8.41 -6.84
N MET A 99 -9.18 8.72 -6.50
CA MET A 99 -8.13 7.71 -6.33
C MET A 99 -8.41 6.79 -5.13
N LEU A 100 -8.87 7.33 -3.99
CA LEU A 100 -9.27 6.52 -2.84
C LEU A 100 -10.42 5.57 -3.20
N LYS A 101 -11.40 6.04 -3.97
CA LYS A 101 -12.51 5.20 -4.44
C LYS A 101 -12.04 4.11 -5.40
N ALA A 102 -11.16 4.44 -6.33
CA ALA A 102 -10.57 3.44 -7.24
C ALA A 102 -9.73 2.41 -6.49
N ALA A 103 -9.10 2.80 -5.38
CA ALA A 103 -8.27 1.92 -4.57
C ALA A 103 -9.04 0.80 -3.84
N GLU A 104 -10.35 0.96 -3.65
CA GLU A 104 -11.18 -0.02 -2.93
C GLU A 104 -11.20 -1.42 -3.60
N GLU A 105 -10.92 -1.47 -4.90
CA GLU A 105 -10.94 -2.72 -5.68
C GLU A 105 -9.60 -3.47 -5.67
N TYR A 106 -8.53 -2.87 -5.17
CA TYR A 106 -7.19 -3.46 -5.24
C TYR A 106 -6.76 -4.13 -3.94
N PRO A 107 -6.25 -5.38 -4.00
CA PRO A 107 -5.74 -6.10 -2.83
C PRO A 107 -4.33 -5.63 -2.45
N MET A 108 -4.12 -4.33 -2.28
CA MET A 108 -2.84 -3.70 -1.99
C MET A 108 -3.02 -2.52 -1.02
N ASN A 109 -2.03 -2.26 -0.19
CA ASN A 109 -2.01 -1.02 0.58
C ASN A 109 -1.60 0.14 -0.32
N LEU A 110 -2.47 1.13 -0.47
CA LEU A 110 -2.25 2.29 -1.32
C LEU A 110 -2.31 3.57 -0.52
N GLY A 111 -1.32 4.45 -0.72
CA GLY A 111 -1.27 5.78 -0.15
C GLY A 111 -1.08 6.84 -1.23
N PHE A 112 -1.91 7.89 -1.20
CA PHE A 112 -1.88 8.93 -2.23
C PHE A 112 -1.29 10.22 -1.70
N LEU A 113 -0.37 10.80 -2.50
CA LEU A 113 0.32 12.04 -2.20
C LEU A 113 -0.33 13.19 -2.97
N GLY A 114 -0.79 14.19 -2.25
CA GLY A 114 -1.27 15.43 -2.82
C GLY A 114 -0.14 16.26 -3.47
N LYS A 115 -0.50 17.32 -4.17
CA LYS A 115 0.47 18.26 -4.74
C LYS A 115 1.06 19.14 -3.65
N GLY A 116 2.36 19.00 -3.43
CA GLY A 116 3.09 19.75 -2.42
C GLY A 116 3.73 21.05 -2.91
N ASN A 117 3.83 21.29 -4.22
CA ASN A 117 4.40 22.50 -4.78
C ASN A 117 3.40 23.67 -4.68
N CYS A 118 3.23 24.18 -3.47
CA CYS A 118 2.37 25.30 -3.14
C CYS A 118 2.94 26.03 -1.91
N SER A 119 3.05 27.33 -1.97
CA SER A 119 3.47 28.17 -0.85
C SER A 119 2.31 28.64 0.04
N ASP A 120 1.07 28.38 -0.38
CA ASP A 120 -0.12 28.67 0.39
C ASP A 120 -0.52 27.43 1.19
N GLU A 121 -0.77 27.61 2.47
CA GLU A 121 -1.11 26.55 3.42
C GLU A 121 -2.53 26.00 3.19
N ALA A 122 -3.50 26.84 2.84
CA ALA A 122 -4.89 26.42 2.72
C ALA A 122 -5.12 25.27 1.72
N PRO A 123 -4.58 25.27 0.49
CA PRO A 123 -4.69 24.15 -0.45
C PRO A 123 -3.98 22.87 0.05
N LEU A 124 -2.95 23.00 0.86
CA LEU A 124 -2.26 21.84 1.45
C LEU A 124 -3.13 21.16 2.49
N ILE A 125 -3.74 21.95 3.39
CA ILE A 125 -4.67 21.48 4.42
C ILE A 125 -5.89 20.79 3.78
N GLU A 126 -6.45 21.36 2.71
CA GLU A 126 -7.58 20.77 1.99
C GLU A 126 -7.25 19.37 1.46
N GLN A 127 -6.06 19.17 0.93
CA GLN A 127 -5.61 17.87 0.43
C GLN A 127 -5.44 16.85 1.57
N VAL A 128 -4.85 17.26 2.68
CA VAL A 128 -4.71 16.38 3.87
C VAL A 128 -6.10 15.99 4.40
N LYS A 129 -7.03 16.95 4.53
CA LYS A 129 -8.42 16.69 4.93
C LYS A 129 -9.17 15.78 3.95
N ALA A 130 -8.80 15.78 2.69
CA ALA A 130 -9.38 14.92 1.67
C ALA A 130 -8.80 13.49 1.66
N GLY A 131 -7.81 13.18 2.52
CA GLY A 131 -7.21 11.87 2.67
C GLY A 131 -5.83 11.70 2.03
N ALA A 132 -5.15 12.80 1.69
CA ALA A 132 -3.75 12.69 1.29
C ALA A 132 -2.91 12.12 2.43
N MET A 133 -2.12 11.09 2.16
CA MET A 133 -1.18 10.49 3.10
C MET A 133 0.04 11.37 3.34
N GLY A 134 0.33 12.23 2.39
CA GLY A 134 1.43 13.18 2.39
C GLY A 134 1.38 14.07 1.15
N LEU A 135 2.45 14.80 0.93
CA LEU A 135 2.54 15.76 -0.16
C LEU A 135 3.78 15.49 -1.00
N LYS A 136 3.62 15.41 -2.32
CA LYS A 136 4.70 15.28 -3.28
C LYS A 136 5.22 16.67 -3.64
N ILE A 137 6.50 16.90 -3.42
CA ILE A 137 7.24 18.03 -3.96
C ILE A 137 8.06 17.53 -5.15
N HIS A 138 7.88 18.15 -6.28
CA HIS A 138 8.60 17.81 -7.51
C HIS A 138 9.46 19.00 -7.95
N GLU A 139 10.71 18.74 -8.26
CA GLU A 139 11.70 19.76 -8.64
C GLU A 139 11.30 20.58 -9.87
N ASP A 140 10.70 19.93 -10.86
CA ASP A 140 10.27 20.57 -12.11
C ASP A 140 9.16 21.63 -11.92
N TRP A 141 8.51 21.62 -10.76
CA TRP A 141 7.40 22.54 -10.44
C TRP A 141 7.80 23.66 -9.47
N GLY A 142 9.10 23.83 -9.24
CA GLY A 142 9.64 24.86 -8.36
C GLY A 142 9.60 24.48 -6.89
N ALA A 143 10.59 23.72 -6.45
CA ALA A 143 10.84 23.43 -5.04
C ALA A 143 11.65 24.57 -4.40
N THR A 144 11.05 25.75 -4.28
CA THR A 144 11.68 26.90 -3.66
C THR A 144 11.68 26.80 -2.13
N PRO A 145 12.52 27.57 -1.39
CA PRO A 145 12.46 27.62 0.07
C PRO A 145 11.06 27.91 0.60
N ALA A 146 10.32 28.82 -0.01
CA ALA A 146 8.94 29.13 0.39
C ALA A 146 8.01 27.92 0.28
N VAL A 147 8.14 27.12 -0.78
CA VAL A 147 7.38 25.87 -0.95
C VAL A 147 7.81 24.82 0.06
N THR A 148 9.09 24.73 0.36
CA THR A 148 9.65 23.68 1.23
C THR A 148 9.34 23.96 2.71
N PHE A 149 9.54 25.18 3.17
CA PHE A 149 9.41 25.53 4.58
C PHE A 149 7.97 25.86 5.03
N SER A 150 7.05 26.17 4.12
CA SER A 150 5.63 26.37 4.47
C SER A 150 4.93 25.11 5.00
N LYS A 151 5.66 23.97 5.10
CA LYS A 151 5.14 22.65 5.50
C LYS A 151 5.61 22.19 6.86
N GLU A 152 6.32 23.05 7.59
CA GLU A 152 6.84 22.72 8.93
C GLU A 152 5.84 23.07 10.06
N ALA A 153 4.61 23.48 9.72
CA ALA A 153 3.58 23.86 10.69
C ALA A 153 2.51 22.77 10.85
#